data_116ab7e54366243d7862de5d8792ae85
#
_entry.id   116ab7e54366243d7862de5d8792ae85
#
_cell.length_a   1.000
_cell.length_b   1.000
_cell.length_c   1.000
_cell.angle_alpha   90.00
_cell.angle_beta   90.00
_cell.angle_gamma   90.00
#
_symmetry.space_group_name_H-M   'P 1'
#
loop_
_entity.id
_entity.type
_entity.pdbx_description
1 polymer ?
#
loop_
_entity_poly.entity_id
_entity_poly.type
_entity_poly.pdbx_seq_one_letter_code
_entity_poly.pdbx_strand_id
1 'polypeptide(L)'
;PAKESAGDNWGSGCPETQKLGLPYIHGLLIYNDPTTGMPLAVMDCVWITGARTGAATALSAKYLARPELSVVGVLGCGVQARTNLEALKAVFPLEAVKAYDIQAEISEAYALQMATRFGIEAVAVSTPEEAVRGCDIVVTAGPILKAPHATIQAGWLDEGAFASLVDFDSYWHADAIGEVDKFCTDDTPQLRFYQDEGYFQHIPPVHADLGELVTGTKAGRESPKERTMTAHLGMALDDMAVAPLIYKKAIQDGIGVRLPL
;
A
#
# COMPACT_ATOMS: atom_id res chain seq x y z
N PRO A 1 -20.81 7.77 -5.66
CA PRO A 1 -19.89 7.77 -4.51
C PRO A 1 -19.35 9.17 -4.24
N ALA A 2 -18.91 9.92 -5.27
CA ALA A 2 -18.35 11.26 -5.12
C ALA A 2 -19.32 12.32 -4.54
N LYS A 3 -20.58 11.99 -4.32
CA LYS A 3 -21.59 12.88 -3.72
C LYS A 3 -21.77 12.64 -2.21
N GLU A 4 -21.09 11.65 -1.64
CA GLU A 4 -21.31 11.25 -0.23
C GLU A 4 -20.19 11.74 0.69
N SER A 5 -19.06 12.19 0.15
CA SER A 5 -17.95 12.74 0.92
C SER A 5 -17.18 13.80 0.14
N ALA A 6 -16.65 14.79 0.84
CA ALA A 6 -15.83 15.85 0.28
C ALA A 6 -14.73 16.23 1.29
N GLY A 7 -13.55 16.61 0.82
CA GLY A 7 -12.48 17.06 1.68
C GLY A 7 -11.15 17.15 0.95
N ASP A 8 -10.14 17.59 1.68
CA ASP A 8 -8.77 17.73 1.23
C ASP A 8 -7.83 16.98 2.18
N ASN A 9 -6.91 16.20 1.63
CA ASN A 9 -5.82 15.60 2.38
C ASN A 9 -4.51 16.33 2.02
N TRP A 10 -3.95 17.00 3.01
CA TRP A 10 -2.64 17.64 2.91
C TRP A 10 -1.62 16.81 3.66
N GLY A 11 -1.06 15.81 2.99
CA GLY A 11 -0.03 14.93 3.52
C GLY A 11 1.35 15.25 2.94
N SER A 12 2.38 15.02 3.72
CA SER A 12 3.77 15.15 3.32
C SER A 12 4.56 13.93 3.76
N GLY A 13 5.39 13.42 2.84
CA GLY A 13 6.39 12.39 3.15
C GLY A 13 7.79 12.98 3.03
N CYS A 14 8.57 12.94 4.11
CA CYS A 14 9.92 13.48 4.10
C CYS A 14 10.89 12.55 4.86
N PRO A 15 11.89 11.96 4.18
CA PRO A 15 12.88 11.09 4.83
C PRO A 15 13.66 11.77 5.95
N GLU A 16 13.88 13.08 5.85
CA GLU A 16 14.68 13.83 6.82
C GLU A 16 13.96 13.97 8.18
N THR A 17 12.64 13.89 8.23
CA THR A 17 11.87 14.01 9.48
C THR A 17 12.18 12.88 10.45
N GLN A 18 12.48 11.68 9.95
CA GLN A 18 12.85 10.54 10.79
C GLN A 18 14.13 10.80 11.61
N LYS A 19 15.09 11.56 11.06
CA LYS A 19 16.30 11.98 11.78
C LYS A 19 16.01 12.90 12.96
N LEU A 20 14.84 13.54 12.93
CA LEU A 20 14.37 14.44 13.99
C LEU A 20 13.42 13.73 14.97
N GLY A 21 13.23 12.41 14.85
CA GLY A 21 12.28 11.64 15.65
C GLY A 21 10.82 11.91 15.30
N LEU A 22 10.53 12.51 14.14
CA LEU A 22 9.20 12.76 13.64
C LEU A 22 8.73 11.65 12.67
N PRO A 23 7.43 11.45 12.48
CA PRO A 23 6.92 10.50 11.50
C PRO A 23 7.40 10.82 10.08
N TYR A 24 7.60 9.78 9.25
CA TYR A 24 7.90 9.95 7.82
C TYR A 24 6.73 10.62 7.08
N ILE A 25 5.51 10.14 7.32
CA ILE A 25 4.27 10.76 6.83
C ILE A 25 3.63 11.56 7.94
N HIS A 26 3.25 12.80 7.62
CA HIS A 26 2.49 13.67 8.51
C HIS A 26 1.63 14.62 7.68
N GLY A 27 0.54 15.11 8.26
CA GLY A 27 -0.37 16.02 7.58
C GLY A 27 -1.74 16.09 8.23
N LEU A 28 -2.61 16.81 7.59
CA LEU A 28 -3.97 17.06 8.02
C LEU A 28 -4.95 16.66 6.90
N LEU A 29 -6.11 16.17 7.32
CA LEU A 29 -7.24 15.95 6.46
C LEU A 29 -8.37 16.88 6.91
N ILE A 30 -8.92 17.65 5.97
CA ILE A 30 -10.12 18.47 6.17
C ILE A 30 -11.29 17.72 5.56
N TYR A 31 -12.26 17.38 6.38
CA TYR A 31 -13.49 16.73 5.94
C TYR A 31 -14.61 17.75 5.87
N ASN A 32 -15.26 17.86 4.72
CA ASN A 32 -16.32 18.81 4.43
C ASN A 32 -17.67 18.12 4.25
N ASP A 33 -18.73 18.85 4.52
CA ASP A 33 -20.08 18.48 4.10
C ASP A 33 -20.16 18.50 2.55
N PRO A 34 -20.51 17.38 1.89
CA PRO A 34 -20.48 17.31 0.43
C PRO A 34 -21.57 18.14 -0.27
N THR A 35 -22.58 18.60 0.48
CA THR A 35 -23.70 19.38 -0.05
C THR A 35 -23.42 20.87 0.05
N THR A 36 -22.87 21.31 1.16
CA THR A 36 -22.68 22.75 1.48
C THR A 36 -21.23 23.21 1.33
N GLY A 37 -20.26 22.29 1.32
CA GLY A 37 -18.84 22.61 1.35
C GLY A 37 -18.32 23.05 2.73
N MET A 38 -19.19 23.09 3.76
CA MET A 38 -18.78 23.52 5.11
C MET A 38 -17.79 22.54 5.72
N PRO A 39 -16.67 23.01 6.32
CA PRO A 39 -15.78 22.16 7.07
C PRO A 39 -16.47 21.52 8.28
N LEU A 40 -16.43 20.23 8.38
CA LEU A 40 -16.99 19.43 9.47
C LEU A 40 -15.95 19.01 10.47
N ALA A 41 -14.74 18.72 10.02
CA ALA A 41 -13.63 18.29 10.86
C ALA A 41 -12.27 18.55 10.23
N VAL A 42 -11.27 18.75 11.11
CA VAL A 42 -9.86 18.65 10.79
C VAL A 42 -9.31 17.49 11.61
N MET A 43 -8.61 16.57 10.96
CA MET A 43 -8.10 15.37 11.60
C MET A 43 -6.68 15.04 11.13
N ASP A 44 -5.95 14.27 11.93
CA ASP A 44 -4.66 13.69 11.53
C ASP A 44 -4.87 12.74 10.36
N CYS A 45 -4.01 12.83 9.34
CA CYS A 45 -4.11 11.97 8.16
C CYS A 45 -3.19 10.74 8.20
N VAL A 46 -2.30 10.63 9.19
CA VAL A 46 -1.26 9.58 9.20
C VAL A 46 -1.88 8.19 9.24
N TRP A 47 -2.81 7.97 10.16
CA TRP A 47 -3.50 6.68 10.26
C TRP A 47 -4.37 6.41 9.03
N ILE A 48 -5.08 7.41 8.53
CA ILE A 48 -5.92 7.31 7.33
C ILE A 48 -5.07 6.86 6.14
N THR A 49 -3.94 7.55 5.91
CA THR A 49 -2.99 7.24 4.83
C THR A 49 -2.48 5.79 4.93
N GLY A 50 -2.14 5.32 6.13
CA GLY A 50 -1.73 3.94 6.33
C GLY A 50 -2.85 2.96 6.00
N ALA A 51 -4.02 3.15 6.57
CA ALA A 51 -5.17 2.24 6.45
C ALA A 51 -5.69 2.14 5.02
N ARG A 52 -5.89 3.29 4.31
CA ARG A 52 -6.38 3.28 2.93
C ARG A 52 -5.38 2.66 1.95
N THR A 53 -4.07 2.84 2.19
CA THR A 53 -3.04 2.22 1.35
C THR A 53 -3.03 0.71 1.50
N GLY A 54 -3.13 0.20 2.73
CA GLY A 54 -3.30 -1.24 2.96
C GLY A 54 -4.58 -1.78 2.33
N ALA A 55 -5.69 -1.02 2.41
CA ALA A 55 -6.95 -1.40 1.78
C ALA A 55 -6.85 -1.47 0.25
N ALA A 56 -6.13 -0.53 -0.39
CA ALA A 56 -5.89 -0.55 -1.83
C ALA A 56 -5.09 -1.79 -2.25
N THR A 57 -4.02 -2.15 -1.50
CA THR A 57 -3.29 -3.41 -1.72
C THR A 57 -4.21 -4.64 -1.59
N ALA A 58 -5.00 -4.72 -0.53
CA ALA A 58 -5.90 -5.85 -0.33
C ALA A 58 -7.00 -5.93 -1.39
N LEU A 59 -7.51 -4.79 -1.84
CA LEU A 59 -8.47 -4.72 -2.94
C LEU A 59 -7.84 -5.17 -4.26
N SER A 60 -6.65 -4.70 -4.59
CA SER A 60 -5.91 -5.15 -5.78
C SER A 60 -5.64 -6.66 -5.73
N ALA A 61 -5.24 -7.17 -4.57
CA ALA A 61 -4.99 -8.60 -4.38
C ALA A 61 -6.22 -9.46 -4.65
N LYS A 62 -7.45 -8.99 -4.37
CA LYS A 62 -8.69 -9.71 -4.70
C LYS A 62 -8.84 -10.00 -6.19
N TYR A 63 -8.28 -9.15 -7.05
CA TYR A 63 -8.39 -9.29 -8.50
C TYR A 63 -7.13 -9.87 -9.14
N LEU A 64 -5.98 -9.65 -8.51
CA LEU A 64 -4.67 -9.93 -9.09
C LEU A 64 -3.94 -11.09 -8.43
N ALA A 65 -4.20 -11.41 -7.17
CA ALA A 65 -3.57 -12.54 -6.49
C ALA A 65 -4.36 -13.86 -6.73
N ARG A 66 -3.73 -14.98 -6.42
CA ARG A 66 -4.41 -16.28 -6.37
C ARG A 66 -5.35 -16.30 -5.16
N PRO A 67 -6.49 -16.98 -5.21
CA PRO A 67 -7.39 -17.07 -4.06
C PRO A 67 -6.81 -17.88 -2.89
N GLU A 68 -5.93 -18.82 -3.18
CA GLU A 68 -5.32 -19.75 -2.21
C GLU A 68 -3.91 -19.27 -1.86
N LEU A 69 -3.83 -18.19 -1.11
CA LEU A 69 -2.54 -17.64 -0.67
C LEU A 69 -2.43 -17.65 0.83
N SER A 70 -1.21 -17.93 1.29
CA SER A 70 -0.91 -18.09 2.71
C SER A 70 0.33 -17.31 3.17
N VAL A 71 1.28 -17.02 2.28
CA VAL A 71 2.57 -16.44 2.63
C VAL A 71 2.75 -15.05 2.04
N VAL A 72 3.06 -14.08 2.89
CA VAL A 72 3.37 -12.70 2.48
C VAL A 72 4.84 -12.40 2.72
N GLY A 73 5.51 -11.84 1.73
CA GLY A 73 6.82 -11.23 1.87
C GLY A 73 6.69 -9.72 2.04
N VAL A 74 7.45 -9.14 2.96
CA VAL A 74 7.43 -7.71 3.24
C VAL A 74 8.84 -7.16 3.24
N LEU A 75 9.08 -6.12 2.45
CA LEU A 75 10.34 -5.37 2.41
C LEU A 75 10.11 -3.93 2.85
N GLY A 76 10.77 -3.54 3.96
CA GLY A 76 10.50 -2.28 4.65
C GLY A 76 9.39 -2.43 5.71
N CYS A 77 9.79 -2.61 6.98
CA CYS A 77 8.92 -2.99 8.10
C CYS A 77 8.33 -1.78 8.85
N GLY A 78 7.96 -0.72 8.12
CA GLY A 78 7.38 0.51 8.64
C GLY A 78 5.86 0.45 8.89
N VAL A 79 5.22 1.61 8.89
CA VAL A 79 3.76 1.76 9.05
C VAL A 79 3.01 1.07 7.91
N GLN A 80 3.46 1.27 6.67
CA GLN A 80 2.81 0.67 5.50
C GLN A 80 2.85 -0.86 5.52
N ALA A 81 3.96 -1.45 5.93
CA ALA A 81 4.05 -2.90 6.09
C ALA A 81 2.97 -3.46 7.04
N ARG A 82 2.74 -2.76 8.16
CA ARG A 82 1.75 -3.15 9.18
C ARG A 82 0.33 -3.05 8.66
N THR A 83 -0.01 -1.93 8.05
CA THR A 83 -1.37 -1.69 7.52
C THR A 83 -1.69 -2.55 6.30
N ASN A 84 -0.70 -2.81 5.44
CA ASN A 84 -0.86 -3.73 4.31
C ASN A 84 -1.09 -5.17 4.79
N LEU A 85 -0.28 -5.68 5.73
CA LEU A 85 -0.49 -7.02 6.27
C LEU A 85 -1.84 -7.15 6.99
N GLU A 86 -2.24 -6.13 7.76
CA GLU A 86 -3.55 -6.08 8.42
C GLU A 86 -4.71 -6.17 7.42
N ALA A 87 -4.65 -5.37 6.36
CA ALA A 87 -5.67 -5.38 5.32
C ALA A 87 -5.71 -6.69 4.53
N LEU A 88 -4.56 -7.24 4.18
CA LEU A 88 -4.45 -8.54 3.52
C LEU A 88 -4.99 -9.66 4.42
N LYS A 89 -4.66 -9.67 5.71
CA LYS A 89 -5.17 -10.65 6.68
C LYS A 89 -6.68 -10.59 6.88
N ALA A 90 -7.29 -9.40 6.72
CA ALA A 90 -8.74 -9.25 6.79
C ALA A 90 -9.48 -9.89 5.60
N VAL A 91 -8.77 -10.13 4.49
CA VAL A 91 -9.34 -10.60 3.22
C VAL A 91 -8.93 -12.03 2.89
N PHE A 92 -7.72 -12.45 3.30
CA PHE A 92 -7.13 -13.73 2.96
C PHE A 92 -6.76 -14.55 4.20
N PRO A 93 -6.77 -15.88 4.10
CA PRO A 93 -6.41 -16.78 5.22
C PRO A 93 -4.88 -16.90 5.37
N LEU A 94 -4.20 -15.77 5.54
CA LEU A 94 -2.75 -15.74 5.66
C LEU A 94 -2.25 -16.56 6.85
N GLU A 95 -1.21 -17.34 6.63
CA GLU A 95 -0.59 -18.23 7.63
C GLU A 95 0.80 -17.74 8.05
N ALA A 96 1.54 -17.11 7.12
CA ALA A 96 2.91 -16.70 7.39
C ALA A 96 3.27 -15.35 6.77
N VAL A 97 4.25 -14.68 7.38
CA VAL A 97 4.92 -13.49 6.84
C VAL A 97 6.43 -13.60 6.99
N LYS A 98 7.16 -13.31 5.91
CA LYS A 98 8.62 -13.12 5.90
C LYS A 98 8.90 -11.62 5.83
N ALA A 99 9.62 -11.09 6.79
CA ALA A 99 9.87 -9.66 6.94
C ALA A 99 11.35 -9.32 6.79
N TYR A 100 11.65 -8.42 5.88
CA TYR A 100 13.00 -7.87 5.70
C TYR A 100 13.00 -6.35 5.89
N ASP A 101 13.98 -5.88 6.62
CA ASP A 101 14.32 -4.45 6.71
C ASP A 101 15.86 -4.32 6.67
N ILE A 102 16.37 -3.18 6.21
CA ILE A 102 17.81 -2.89 6.25
C ILE A 102 18.35 -2.84 7.67
N GLN A 103 17.50 -2.62 8.66
CA GLN A 103 17.79 -2.71 10.08
C GLN A 103 17.13 -3.98 10.65
N ALA A 104 17.94 -4.97 10.99
CA ALA A 104 17.48 -6.28 11.46
C ALA A 104 16.54 -6.16 12.67
N GLU A 105 16.83 -5.25 13.59
CA GLU A 105 16.01 -5.02 14.79
C GLU A 105 14.58 -4.57 14.44
N ILE A 106 14.39 -3.85 13.32
CA ILE A 106 13.07 -3.40 12.87
C ILE A 106 12.28 -4.57 12.31
N SER A 107 12.90 -5.45 11.50
CA SER A 107 12.23 -6.65 10.97
C SER A 107 11.93 -7.66 12.08
N GLU A 108 12.79 -7.84 13.07
CA GLU A 108 12.55 -8.68 14.24
C GLU A 108 11.38 -8.16 15.09
N ALA A 109 11.36 -6.86 15.39
CA ALA A 109 10.27 -6.24 16.12
C ALA A 109 8.93 -6.32 15.36
N TYR A 110 8.97 -6.14 14.03
CA TYR A 110 7.81 -6.32 13.17
C TYR A 110 7.28 -7.76 13.22
N ALA A 111 8.15 -8.74 13.03
CA ALA A 111 7.78 -10.16 13.05
C ALA A 111 7.13 -10.54 14.38
N LEU A 112 7.73 -10.17 15.51
CA LEU A 112 7.18 -10.42 16.84
C LEU A 112 5.79 -9.78 17.01
N GLN A 113 5.63 -8.53 16.57
CA GLN A 113 4.37 -7.81 16.66
C GLN A 113 3.28 -8.47 15.81
N MET A 114 3.60 -8.86 14.58
CA MET A 114 2.62 -9.47 13.66
C MET A 114 2.22 -10.87 14.10
N ALA A 115 3.18 -11.69 14.56
CA ALA A 115 2.88 -12.99 15.17
C ALA A 115 1.92 -12.87 16.34
N THR A 116 2.20 -11.93 17.26
CA THR A 116 1.36 -11.70 18.45
C THR A 116 -0.03 -11.20 18.09
N ARG A 117 -0.11 -10.25 17.14
CA ARG A 117 -1.38 -9.60 16.78
C ARG A 117 -2.32 -10.50 15.99
N PHE A 118 -1.78 -11.29 15.06
CA PHE A 118 -2.57 -12.03 14.08
C PHE A 118 -2.55 -13.55 14.27
N GLY A 119 -1.73 -14.08 15.17
CA GLY A 119 -1.60 -15.52 15.40
C GLY A 119 -1.08 -16.27 14.16
N ILE A 120 -0.18 -15.65 13.39
CA ILE A 120 0.45 -16.23 12.20
C ILE A 120 1.93 -16.49 12.46
N GLU A 121 2.55 -17.34 11.66
CA GLU A 121 3.99 -17.47 11.64
C GLU A 121 4.60 -16.16 11.08
N ALA A 122 5.54 -15.54 11.80
CA ALA A 122 6.20 -14.35 11.34
C ALA A 122 7.70 -14.45 11.60
N VAL A 123 8.48 -14.33 10.53
CA VAL A 123 9.93 -14.52 10.56
C VAL A 123 10.63 -13.30 9.99
N ALA A 124 11.58 -12.74 10.75
CA ALA A 124 12.55 -11.82 10.20
C ALA A 124 13.59 -12.60 9.39
N VAL A 125 13.81 -12.18 8.15
CA VAL A 125 14.78 -12.80 7.25
C VAL A 125 15.98 -11.90 7.03
N SER A 126 17.11 -12.51 6.64
CA SER A 126 18.39 -11.81 6.57
C SER A 126 18.66 -11.12 5.24
N THR A 127 17.96 -11.52 4.18
CA THR A 127 18.15 -10.99 2.83
C THR A 127 16.84 -10.60 2.17
N PRO A 128 16.85 -9.63 1.25
CA PRO A 128 15.67 -9.30 0.45
C PRO A 128 15.14 -10.49 -0.36
N GLU A 129 16.04 -11.34 -0.86
CA GLU A 129 15.68 -12.52 -1.64
C GLU A 129 14.83 -13.50 -0.83
N GLU A 130 15.20 -13.76 0.43
CA GLU A 130 14.43 -14.61 1.34
C GLU A 130 13.01 -14.06 1.60
N ALA A 131 12.85 -12.73 1.61
CA ALA A 131 11.55 -12.07 1.77
C ALA A 131 10.68 -12.15 0.52
N VAL A 132 11.25 -12.43 -0.67
CA VAL A 132 10.51 -12.51 -1.93
C VAL A 132 10.19 -13.94 -2.30
N ARG A 133 11.20 -14.84 -2.27
CA ARG A 133 11.05 -16.22 -2.74
C ARG A 133 10.09 -17.03 -1.89
N GLY A 134 9.25 -17.81 -2.55
CA GLY A 134 8.25 -18.66 -1.92
C GLY A 134 7.12 -17.86 -1.24
N CYS A 135 6.91 -16.62 -1.65
CA CYS A 135 5.79 -15.82 -1.19
C CYS A 135 4.70 -15.72 -2.26
N ASP A 136 3.45 -15.81 -1.84
CA ASP A 136 2.30 -15.64 -2.72
C ASP A 136 2.04 -14.16 -3.00
N ILE A 137 2.30 -13.33 -2.01
CA ILE A 137 2.23 -11.86 -2.11
C ILE A 137 3.56 -11.27 -1.67
N VAL A 138 4.04 -10.27 -2.39
CA VAL A 138 5.20 -9.45 -1.99
C VAL A 138 4.76 -8.00 -1.88
N VAL A 139 5.03 -7.37 -0.72
CA VAL A 139 4.76 -5.96 -0.49
C VAL A 139 6.08 -5.23 -0.27
N THR A 140 6.38 -4.24 -1.11
CA THR A 140 7.50 -3.32 -0.88
C THR A 140 6.99 -2.01 -0.32
N ALA A 141 7.55 -1.58 0.81
CA ALA A 141 7.06 -0.47 1.62
C ALA A 141 8.21 0.36 2.24
N GLY A 142 9.28 0.56 1.47
CA GLY A 142 10.39 1.43 1.82
C GLY A 142 10.12 2.90 1.48
N PRO A 143 11.12 3.77 1.58
CA PRO A 143 11.03 5.14 1.09
C PRO A 143 10.87 5.21 -0.43
N ILE A 144 10.06 6.16 -0.90
CA ILE A 144 9.93 6.45 -2.34
C ILE A 144 11.18 7.16 -2.82
N LEU A 145 11.83 6.61 -3.83
CA LEU A 145 13.07 7.12 -4.41
C LEU A 145 12.87 7.47 -5.88
N LYS A 146 13.27 8.67 -6.27
CA LYS A 146 13.24 9.08 -7.69
C LYS A 146 14.25 8.31 -8.55
N ALA A 147 15.43 8.03 -7.97
CA ALA A 147 16.41 7.12 -8.55
C ALA A 147 16.30 5.77 -7.81
N PRO A 148 15.77 4.72 -8.43
CA PRO A 148 15.57 3.45 -7.76
C PRO A 148 16.88 2.88 -7.18
N HIS A 149 16.80 2.37 -5.95
CA HIS A 149 17.82 1.52 -5.35
C HIS A 149 17.41 0.06 -5.59
N ALA A 150 17.46 -0.34 -6.87
CA ALA A 150 16.99 -1.64 -7.31
C ALA A 150 17.67 -2.77 -6.55
N THR A 151 16.88 -3.57 -5.86
CA THR A 151 17.31 -4.66 -4.97
C THR A 151 16.74 -6.00 -5.43
N ILE A 152 15.45 -6.02 -5.78
CA ILE A 152 14.74 -7.24 -6.18
C ILE A 152 15.07 -7.57 -7.63
N GLN A 153 15.64 -8.75 -7.85
CA GLN A 153 16.14 -9.19 -9.15
C GLN A 153 15.14 -10.07 -9.89
N ALA A 154 15.31 -10.15 -11.21
CA ALA A 154 14.59 -11.10 -12.03
C ALA A 154 14.71 -12.54 -11.51
N GLY A 155 13.63 -13.30 -11.62
CA GLY A 155 13.55 -14.68 -11.14
C GLY A 155 13.38 -14.85 -9.62
N TRP A 156 13.24 -13.75 -8.84
CA TRP A 156 12.91 -13.87 -7.41
C TRP A 156 11.41 -13.99 -7.17
N LEU A 157 10.59 -13.25 -7.92
CA LEU A 157 9.13 -13.35 -7.84
C LEU A 157 8.67 -14.66 -8.49
N ASP A 158 8.04 -15.53 -7.74
CA ASP A 158 7.63 -16.85 -8.23
C ASP A 158 6.46 -16.75 -9.24
N GLU A 159 6.32 -17.76 -10.11
CA GLU A 159 5.12 -17.90 -10.94
C GLU A 159 3.86 -17.91 -10.06
N GLY A 160 2.85 -17.15 -10.48
CA GLY A 160 1.59 -17.05 -9.76
C GLY A 160 1.60 -16.07 -8.59
N ALA A 161 2.73 -15.44 -8.26
CA ALA A 161 2.78 -14.45 -7.21
C ALA A 161 2.15 -13.12 -7.62
N PHE A 162 1.76 -12.34 -6.62
CA PHE A 162 1.30 -10.96 -6.76
C PHE A 162 2.24 -10.01 -5.99
N ALA A 163 2.63 -8.90 -6.60
CA ALA A 163 3.44 -7.88 -5.94
C ALA A 163 2.67 -6.56 -5.80
N SER A 164 2.76 -5.94 -4.63
CA SER A 164 2.21 -4.60 -4.34
C SER A 164 3.35 -3.64 -4.01
N LEU A 165 3.54 -2.65 -4.88
CA LEU A 165 4.55 -1.64 -4.77
C LEU A 165 3.94 -0.40 -4.11
N VAL A 166 4.21 -0.22 -2.81
CA VAL A 166 3.73 0.92 -2.02
C VAL A 166 4.77 2.04 -1.99
N ASP A 167 5.95 1.74 -2.45
CA ASP A 167 7.13 2.60 -2.55
C ASP A 167 7.52 2.90 -4.01
N PHE A 168 6.55 2.85 -4.91
CA PHE A 168 6.72 2.99 -6.36
C PHE A 168 7.60 1.85 -6.90
N ASP A 169 8.47 2.15 -7.87
CA ASP A 169 9.44 1.20 -8.44
C ASP A 169 10.80 1.21 -7.71
N SER A 170 10.87 1.79 -6.50
CA SER A 170 12.10 2.16 -5.82
C SER A 170 13.07 1.00 -5.57
N TYR A 171 12.58 -0.22 -5.41
CA TYR A 171 13.41 -1.39 -5.02
C TYR A 171 13.42 -2.52 -6.03
N TRP A 172 12.82 -2.32 -7.19
CA TRP A 172 12.72 -3.35 -8.22
C TRP A 172 13.69 -3.08 -9.37
N HIS A 173 14.42 -4.10 -9.79
CA HIS A 173 15.12 -4.05 -11.07
C HIS A 173 14.12 -4.01 -12.23
N ALA A 174 14.46 -3.29 -13.28
CA ALA A 174 13.64 -3.20 -14.50
C ALA A 174 13.32 -4.59 -15.09
N ASP A 175 14.30 -5.49 -15.10
CA ASP A 175 14.12 -6.86 -15.58
C ASP A 175 13.12 -7.65 -14.69
N ALA A 176 13.11 -7.43 -13.38
CA ALA A 176 12.17 -8.07 -12.47
C ALA A 176 10.73 -7.56 -12.68
N ILE A 177 10.57 -6.25 -12.91
CA ILE A 177 9.26 -5.69 -13.28
C ILE A 177 8.84 -6.19 -14.69
N GLY A 178 9.80 -6.39 -15.59
CA GLY A 178 9.57 -6.90 -16.94
C GLY A 178 9.07 -8.35 -17.00
N GLU A 179 9.20 -9.12 -15.92
CA GLU A 179 8.72 -10.50 -15.84
C GLU A 179 7.22 -10.63 -15.55
N VAL A 180 6.53 -9.53 -15.19
CA VAL A 180 5.12 -9.59 -14.82
C VAL A 180 4.23 -9.63 -16.07
N ASP A 181 3.21 -10.49 -16.03
CA ASP A 181 2.23 -10.63 -17.10
C ASP A 181 1.23 -9.46 -17.10
N LYS A 182 0.93 -8.91 -15.91
CA LYS A 182 0.03 -7.76 -15.77
C LYS A 182 0.58 -6.77 -14.75
N PHE A 183 0.86 -5.56 -15.23
CA PHE A 183 1.20 -4.41 -14.40
C PHE A 183 -0.01 -3.50 -14.29
N CYS A 184 -0.45 -3.21 -13.06
CA CYS A 184 -1.62 -2.39 -12.76
C CYS A 184 -1.24 -1.19 -11.87
N THR A 185 -2.15 -0.24 -11.73
CA THR A 185 -1.98 0.91 -10.84
C THR A 185 -3.34 1.29 -10.24
N ASP A 186 -3.36 2.23 -9.32
CA ASP A 186 -4.61 2.79 -8.82
C ASP A 186 -5.20 3.86 -9.75
N ASP A 187 -4.35 4.67 -10.43
CA ASP A 187 -4.79 5.70 -11.38
C ASP A 187 -3.76 5.87 -12.51
N THR A 188 -4.17 5.54 -13.74
CA THR A 188 -3.29 5.63 -14.91
C THR A 188 -2.88 7.06 -15.27
N PRO A 189 -3.75 8.08 -15.25
CA PRO A 189 -3.35 9.47 -15.44
C PRO A 189 -2.31 9.95 -14.41
N GLN A 190 -2.47 9.61 -13.15
CA GLN A 190 -1.53 9.97 -12.09
C GLN A 190 -0.18 9.27 -12.28
N LEU A 191 -0.19 8.00 -12.71
CA LEU A 191 1.04 7.28 -13.02
C LEU A 191 1.84 7.97 -14.13
N ARG A 192 1.16 8.41 -15.21
CA ARG A 192 1.79 9.15 -16.30
C ARG A 192 2.41 10.46 -15.81
N PHE A 193 1.71 11.19 -14.96
CA PHE A 193 2.27 12.39 -14.33
C PHE A 193 3.58 12.08 -13.59
N TYR A 194 3.64 11.00 -12.81
CA TYR A 194 4.88 10.60 -12.14
C TYR A 194 5.95 10.11 -13.10
N GLN A 195 5.58 9.52 -14.24
CA GLN A 195 6.54 9.20 -15.29
C GLN A 195 7.18 10.45 -15.90
N ASP A 196 6.40 11.49 -16.14
CA ASP A 196 6.90 12.79 -16.61
C ASP A 196 7.83 13.45 -15.58
N GLU A 197 7.58 13.21 -14.28
CA GLU A 197 8.43 13.64 -13.18
C GLU A 197 9.68 12.74 -13.00
N GLY A 198 9.83 11.66 -13.75
CA GLY A 198 11.01 10.78 -13.77
C GLY A 198 10.96 9.56 -12.87
N TYR A 199 9.80 9.19 -12.34
CA TYR A 199 9.54 7.90 -11.68
C TYR A 199 9.08 6.86 -12.72
N PHE A 200 9.04 5.60 -12.38
CA PHE A 200 8.47 4.52 -13.21
C PHE A 200 8.99 4.47 -14.65
N GLN A 201 10.27 4.73 -14.85
CA GLN A 201 10.87 4.85 -16.19
C GLN A 201 11.01 3.49 -16.91
N HIS A 202 10.91 2.38 -16.20
CA HIS A 202 11.19 1.03 -16.70
C HIS A 202 10.06 0.03 -16.45
N ILE A 203 8.82 0.51 -16.33
CA ILE A 203 7.66 -0.36 -16.15
C ILE A 203 7.10 -0.82 -17.51
N PRO A 204 6.47 -2.01 -17.58
CA PRO A 204 5.73 -2.44 -18.75
C PRO A 204 4.47 -1.58 -18.95
N PRO A 205 3.80 -1.71 -20.10
CA PRO A 205 2.52 -1.04 -20.33
C PRO A 205 1.52 -1.38 -19.23
N VAL A 206 0.79 -0.38 -18.73
CA VAL A 206 -0.26 -0.57 -17.74
C VAL A 206 -1.40 -1.40 -18.35
N HIS A 207 -1.71 -2.52 -17.71
CA HIS A 207 -2.81 -3.40 -18.09
C HIS A 207 -4.16 -2.81 -17.72
N ALA A 208 -4.28 -2.34 -16.49
CA ALA A 208 -5.51 -1.77 -15.94
C ALA A 208 -5.23 -0.82 -14.77
N ASP A 209 -6.14 0.10 -14.52
CA ASP A 209 -6.24 0.75 -13.21
C ASP A 209 -7.20 -0.01 -12.27
N LEU A 210 -7.17 0.33 -10.99
CA LEU A 210 -7.97 -0.35 -9.98
C LEU A 210 -9.47 -0.21 -10.21
N GLY A 211 -9.92 0.93 -10.74
CA GLY A 211 -11.32 1.16 -11.11
C GLY A 211 -11.78 0.22 -12.23
N GLU A 212 -10.94 0.00 -13.24
CA GLU A 212 -11.23 -0.94 -14.33
C GLU A 212 -11.30 -2.39 -13.84
N LEU A 213 -10.43 -2.79 -12.90
CA LEU A 213 -10.47 -4.12 -12.27
C LEU A 213 -11.74 -4.32 -11.45
N VAL A 214 -12.09 -3.34 -10.60
CA VAL A 214 -13.27 -3.41 -9.72
C VAL A 214 -14.58 -3.45 -10.49
N THR A 215 -14.67 -2.69 -11.59
CA THR A 215 -15.88 -2.67 -12.46
C THR A 215 -15.93 -3.84 -13.43
N GLY A 216 -14.87 -4.65 -13.53
CA GLY A 216 -14.78 -5.76 -14.48
C GLY A 216 -14.60 -5.32 -15.93
N THR A 217 -14.27 -4.06 -16.17
CA THR A 217 -13.97 -3.53 -17.52
C THR A 217 -12.68 -4.14 -18.07
N LYS A 218 -11.74 -4.45 -17.18
CA LYS A 218 -10.52 -5.21 -17.48
C LYS A 218 -10.49 -6.48 -16.61
N ALA A 219 -10.02 -7.56 -17.19
CA ALA A 219 -9.83 -8.81 -16.47
C ALA A 219 -8.68 -8.67 -15.46
N GLY A 220 -8.88 -9.19 -14.27
CA GLY A 220 -7.81 -9.40 -13.31
C GLY A 220 -6.92 -10.59 -13.70
N ARG A 221 -6.57 -11.43 -12.72
CA ARG A 221 -5.85 -12.68 -12.97
C ARG A 221 -6.69 -13.66 -13.80
N GLU A 222 -6.11 -14.21 -14.84
CA GLU A 222 -6.75 -15.19 -15.73
C GLU A 222 -6.06 -16.57 -15.68
N SER A 223 -4.82 -16.62 -15.16
CA SER A 223 -4.07 -17.86 -15.02
C SER A 223 -3.41 -17.98 -13.64
N PRO A 224 -3.36 -19.19 -13.04
CA PRO A 224 -2.67 -19.40 -11.78
C PRO A 224 -1.16 -19.17 -11.87
N LYS A 225 -0.59 -19.10 -13.07
CA LYS A 225 0.84 -18.88 -13.30
C LYS A 225 1.22 -17.43 -13.52
N GLU A 226 0.26 -16.55 -13.84
CA GLU A 226 0.57 -15.14 -14.06
C GLU A 226 1.28 -14.52 -12.87
N ARG A 227 2.36 -13.80 -13.12
CA ARG A 227 2.92 -12.83 -12.21
C ARG A 227 2.17 -11.52 -12.39
N THR A 228 1.59 -11.01 -11.33
CA THR A 228 0.83 -9.76 -11.39
C THR A 228 1.43 -8.76 -10.42
N MET A 229 1.33 -7.50 -10.78
CA MET A 229 1.93 -6.42 -9.99
C MET A 229 1.03 -5.19 -9.99
N THR A 230 1.00 -4.47 -8.88
CA THR A 230 0.34 -3.17 -8.80
C THR A 230 1.25 -2.14 -8.15
N ALA A 231 1.29 -0.93 -8.71
CA ALA A 231 1.91 0.23 -8.08
C ALA A 231 0.82 1.14 -7.53
N HIS A 232 0.86 1.42 -6.22
CA HIS A 232 -0.07 2.31 -5.55
C HIS A 232 0.54 3.70 -5.39
N LEU A 233 -0.08 4.67 -6.02
CA LEU A 233 0.32 6.09 -5.98
C LEU A 233 -0.35 6.82 -4.82
N GLY A 234 -1.53 6.31 -4.43
CA GLY A 234 -2.40 6.90 -3.43
C GLY A 234 -3.35 7.94 -4.00
N MET A 235 -4.63 7.72 -3.79
CA MET A 235 -5.68 8.63 -4.26
C MET A 235 -6.38 9.31 -3.09
N ALA A 236 -6.66 10.61 -3.23
CA ALA A 236 -7.49 11.35 -2.27
C ALA A 236 -8.91 10.73 -2.12
N LEU A 237 -9.38 10.02 -3.14
CA LEU A 237 -10.64 9.27 -3.08
C LEU A 237 -10.64 8.22 -1.98
N ASP A 238 -9.52 7.53 -1.78
CA ASP A 238 -9.38 6.50 -0.74
C ASP A 238 -9.41 7.14 0.65
N ASP A 239 -8.79 8.30 0.83
CA ASP A 239 -8.85 9.05 2.07
C ASP A 239 -10.29 9.47 2.38
N MET A 240 -11.04 9.91 1.35
CA MET A 240 -12.46 10.30 1.49
C MET A 240 -13.41 9.11 1.65
N ALA A 241 -12.99 7.91 1.40
CA ALA A 241 -13.75 6.71 1.78
C ALA A 241 -13.63 6.39 3.28
N VAL A 242 -12.51 6.75 3.90
CA VAL A 242 -12.21 6.46 5.32
C VAL A 242 -12.63 7.60 6.25
N ALA A 243 -12.39 8.85 5.86
CA ALA A 243 -12.62 10.02 6.71
C ALA A 243 -14.04 10.13 7.29
N PRO A 244 -15.13 9.91 6.53
CA PRO A 244 -16.50 9.95 7.07
C PRO A 244 -16.74 8.90 8.16
N LEU A 245 -16.12 7.73 8.06
CA LEU A 245 -16.25 6.65 9.04
C LEU A 245 -15.60 7.05 10.36
N ILE A 246 -14.40 7.63 10.28
CA ILE A 246 -13.68 8.15 11.45
C ILE A 246 -14.44 9.30 12.09
N TYR A 247 -14.90 10.26 11.30
CA TYR A 247 -15.69 11.40 11.78
C TYR A 247 -16.93 10.92 12.55
N LYS A 248 -17.71 10.03 11.94
CA LYS A 248 -18.90 9.47 12.56
C LYS A 248 -18.58 8.76 13.88
N LYS A 249 -17.53 7.96 13.90
CA LYS A 249 -17.08 7.24 15.08
C LYS A 249 -16.61 8.18 16.17
N ALA A 250 -15.81 9.20 15.83
CA ALA A 250 -15.33 10.19 16.77
C ALA A 250 -16.47 10.97 17.45
N ILE A 251 -17.49 11.38 16.67
CA ILE A 251 -18.69 12.03 17.22
C ILE A 251 -19.44 11.11 18.19
N GLN A 252 -19.61 9.82 17.83
CA GLN A 252 -20.30 8.85 18.68
C GLN A 252 -19.57 8.62 20.01
N ASP A 253 -18.24 8.59 19.96
CA ASP A 253 -17.39 8.30 21.12
C ASP A 253 -17.03 9.58 21.92
N GLY A 254 -17.48 10.76 21.49
CA GLY A 254 -17.16 12.04 22.11
C GLY A 254 -15.69 12.42 22.01
N ILE A 255 -14.98 11.96 20.96
CA ILE A 255 -13.57 12.25 20.72
C ILE A 255 -13.43 13.55 19.93
N GLY A 256 -12.47 14.38 20.32
CA GLY A 256 -12.16 15.65 19.64
C GLY A 256 -12.60 16.87 20.42
N VAL A 257 -12.33 18.04 19.85
CA VAL A 257 -12.69 19.33 20.43
C VAL A 257 -13.58 20.07 19.43
N ARG A 258 -14.74 20.55 19.89
CA ARG A 258 -15.62 21.36 19.07
C ARG A 258 -15.08 22.79 19.01
N LEU A 259 -14.79 23.27 17.80
CA LEU A 259 -14.38 24.64 17.57
C LEU A 259 -15.58 25.47 17.10
N PRO A 260 -15.70 26.76 17.52
CA PRO A 260 -16.67 27.66 16.95
C PRO A 260 -16.23 28.04 15.53
N LEU A 261 -17.10 27.84 14.58
CA LEU A 261 -16.97 28.36 13.22
C LEU A 261 -18.00 29.44 12.97
#